data_764021d8a755b816855f8ea5f48e4e94
#
_entry.id   764021d8a755b816855f8ea5f48e4e94
#
_cell.length_a   1.000
_cell.length_b   1.000
_cell.length_c   1.000
_cell.angle_alpha   90.00
_cell.angle_beta   90.00
_cell.angle_gamma   90.00
#
_symmetry.space_group_name_H-M   'P 1'
#
loop_
_entity.id
_entity.type
_entity.pdbx_description
1 polymer ?
#
loop_
_entity_poly.entity_id
_entity_poly.type
_entity_poly.pdbx_seq_one_letter_code
_entity_poly.pdbx_strand_id
1 'polypeptide(L)'
;MDKKVAVAQALLNVGAVKLNVAEPFTFTSGIKSPIYCDNRKMIGSVEERNTIIEGFIELLNVLDFDVVAGTATAGIPWAAFIADRINKPMAYIRSKPKDYGAGKQIEGPDVDGKKVVVIEDLISTGGSVIKAVEAVRKEGGIVTDVAAIFSYEFAKAAGAFEEAK
;
A
#
# COMPACT_ATOMS: atom_id res chain seq x y z
N MET A 1 9.16 19.07 10.79
CA MET A 1 9.65 17.69 11.02
C MET A 1 9.46 16.93 9.72
N ASP A 2 10.46 16.18 9.29
CA ASP A 2 10.35 15.33 8.10
C ASP A 2 9.14 14.38 8.26
N LYS A 3 8.27 14.29 7.23
CA LYS A 3 7.07 13.45 7.28
C LYS A 3 7.39 11.96 7.47
N LYS A 4 8.52 11.48 6.94
CA LYS A 4 8.96 10.10 7.18
C LYS A 4 9.22 9.84 8.66
N VAL A 5 9.85 10.80 9.34
CA VAL A 5 10.11 10.73 10.79
C VAL A 5 8.79 10.80 11.57
N ALA A 6 7.85 11.67 11.16
CA ALA A 6 6.54 11.76 11.79
C ALA A 6 5.74 10.45 11.66
N VAL A 7 5.74 9.83 10.48
CA VAL A 7 5.08 8.54 10.25
C VAL A 7 5.74 7.43 11.09
N ALA A 8 7.09 7.38 11.14
CA ALA A 8 7.80 6.42 11.97
C ALA A 8 7.46 6.57 13.45
N GLN A 9 7.38 7.80 13.95
CA GLN A 9 6.98 8.08 15.34
C GLN A 9 5.53 7.66 15.59
N ALA A 10 4.61 7.93 14.68
CA ALA A 10 3.22 7.50 14.77
C ALA A 10 3.08 5.97 14.86
N LEU A 11 3.86 5.22 14.08
CA LEU A 11 3.90 3.75 14.15
C LEU A 11 4.38 3.24 15.51
N LEU A 12 5.36 3.90 16.11
CA LEU A 12 5.86 3.59 17.45
C LEU A 12 4.84 3.92 18.53
N ASN A 13 4.20 5.09 18.46
CA ASN A 13 3.22 5.56 19.46
C ASN A 13 2.06 4.56 19.61
N VAL A 14 1.57 4.00 18.52
CA VAL A 14 0.46 3.02 18.51
C VAL A 14 0.95 1.59 18.83
N GLY A 15 2.27 1.38 18.90
CA GLY A 15 2.83 0.03 19.05
C GLY A 15 2.56 -0.86 17.84
N ALA A 16 2.50 -0.25 16.65
CA ALA A 16 2.42 -0.97 15.38
C ALA A 16 3.74 -1.68 15.07
N VAL A 17 4.86 -1.07 15.41
CA VAL A 17 6.19 -1.67 15.27
C VAL A 17 6.60 -2.39 16.55
N LYS A 18 7.02 -3.65 16.40
CA LYS A 18 7.58 -4.47 17.48
C LYS A 18 9.00 -4.87 17.13
N LEU A 19 9.88 -4.84 18.14
CA LEU A 19 11.26 -5.29 18.04
C LEU A 19 11.47 -6.50 18.95
N ASN A 20 12.01 -7.58 18.40
CA ASN A 20 12.46 -8.74 19.16
C ASN A 20 13.72 -9.33 18.52
N VAL A 21 14.87 -8.96 19.06
CA VAL A 21 16.17 -9.41 18.56
C VAL A 21 16.49 -10.82 19.04
N ALA A 22 16.08 -11.18 20.26
CA ALA A 22 16.36 -12.48 20.86
C ALA A 22 15.58 -13.60 20.17
N GLU A 23 14.30 -13.33 19.84
CA GLU A 23 13.40 -14.27 19.17
C GLU A 23 12.77 -13.58 17.94
N PRO A 24 13.46 -13.54 16.79
CA PRO A 24 12.97 -12.87 15.59
C PRO A 24 11.63 -13.42 15.10
N PHE A 25 10.78 -12.52 14.59
CA PHE A 25 9.51 -12.87 13.94
C PHE A 25 9.78 -13.64 12.65
N THR A 26 8.98 -14.69 12.39
CA THR A 26 9.01 -15.40 11.11
C THR A 26 7.82 -14.95 10.24
N PHE A 27 8.12 -14.39 9.08
CA PHE A 27 7.10 -13.98 8.10
C PHE A 27 6.53 -15.19 7.36
N THR A 28 5.39 -15.03 6.70
CA THR A 28 4.79 -16.07 5.84
C THR A 28 5.72 -16.53 4.71
N SER A 29 6.66 -15.68 4.30
CA SER A 29 7.72 -16.00 3.33
C SER A 29 8.85 -16.88 3.90
N GLY A 30 8.82 -17.17 5.22
CA GLY A 30 9.91 -17.87 5.94
C GLY A 30 11.06 -16.97 6.37
N ILE A 31 11.07 -15.69 6.00
CA ILE A 31 12.12 -14.74 6.40
C ILE A 31 12.00 -14.46 7.90
N LYS A 32 13.12 -14.51 8.61
CA LYS A 32 13.23 -14.08 10.00
C LYS A 32 13.64 -12.61 10.07
N SER A 33 12.90 -11.82 10.84
CA SER A 33 13.17 -10.40 11.04
C SER A 33 13.05 -10.02 12.52
N PRO A 34 13.96 -9.21 13.07
CA PRO A 34 13.81 -8.68 14.41
C PRO A 34 12.71 -7.62 14.52
N ILE A 35 12.17 -7.16 13.38
CA ILE A 35 11.13 -6.14 13.30
C ILE A 35 9.86 -6.77 12.73
N TYR A 36 8.72 -6.47 13.35
CA TYR A 36 7.38 -6.77 12.85
C TYR A 36 6.53 -5.50 12.88
N CYS A 37 5.88 -5.19 11.75
CA CYS A 37 4.99 -4.03 11.65
C CYS A 37 3.56 -4.47 11.35
N ASP A 38 2.60 -4.02 12.18
CA ASP A 38 1.16 -4.21 11.98
C ASP A 38 0.47 -2.86 11.78
N ASN A 39 0.47 -2.38 10.54
CA ASN A 39 -0.07 -1.09 10.16
C ASN A 39 -1.60 -0.99 10.35
N ARG A 40 -2.31 -2.11 10.46
CA ARG A 40 -3.77 -2.13 10.70
C ARG A 40 -4.16 -1.47 12.02
N LYS A 41 -3.28 -1.47 13.01
CA LYS A 41 -3.47 -0.77 14.29
C LYS A 41 -3.64 0.73 14.13
N MET A 42 -3.01 1.31 13.10
CA MET A 42 -3.05 2.73 12.83
C MET A 42 -4.46 3.22 12.45
N ILE A 43 -5.31 2.34 11.91
CA ILE A 43 -6.68 2.68 11.52
C ILE A 43 -7.50 3.14 12.73
N GLY A 44 -7.25 2.55 13.91
CA GLY A 44 -7.98 2.84 15.15
C GLY A 44 -7.57 4.15 15.84
N SER A 45 -6.40 4.71 15.53
CA SER A 45 -5.91 5.95 16.14
C SER A 45 -6.12 7.13 15.20
N VAL A 46 -6.98 8.06 15.57
CA VAL A 46 -7.37 9.18 14.69
C VAL A 46 -6.17 10.10 14.41
N GLU A 47 -5.38 10.42 15.41
CA GLU A 47 -4.25 11.36 15.31
C GLU A 47 -3.14 10.76 14.43
N GLU A 48 -2.68 9.56 14.76
CA GLU A 48 -1.61 8.89 14.02
C GLU A 48 -2.05 8.49 12.61
N ARG A 49 -3.31 8.09 12.44
CA ARG A 49 -3.90 7.86 11.11
C ARG A 49 -3.83 9.12 10.26
N ASN A 50 -4.18 10.29 10.79
CA ASN A 50 -4.07 11.55 10.07
C ASN A 50 -2.62 11.87 9.71
N THR A 51 -1.66 11.61 10.59
CA THR A 51 -0.22 11.77 10.30
C THR A 51 0.20 10.93 9.08
N ILE A 52 -0.26 9.68 9.00
CA ILE A 52 0.01 8.81 7.84
C ILE A 52 -0.64 9.34 6.57
N ILE A 53 -1.91 9.75 6.64
CA ILE A 53 -2.63 10.29 5.48
C ILE A 53 -1.92 11.54 4.95
N GLU A 54 -1.50 12.45 5.81
CA GLU A 54 -0.72 13.63 5.41
C GLU A 54 0.62 13.26 4.78
N GLY A 55 1.30 12.23 5.29
CA GLY A 55 2.52 11.69 4.69
C GLY A 55 2.29 11.18 3.27
N PHE A 56 1.20 10.44 3.04
CA PHE A 56 0.82 10.01 1.70
C PHE A 56 0.50 11.20 0.79
N ILE A 57 -0.29 12.17 1.25
CA ILE A 57 -0.66 13.34 0.45
C ILE A 57 0.59 14.10 -0.01
N GLU A 58 1.55 14.32 0.88
CA GLU A 58 2.82 14.97 0.52
C GLU A 58 3.60 14.16 -0.53
N LEU A 59 3.69 12.83 -0.35
CA LEU A 59 4.36 11.94 -1.30
C LEU A 59 3.67 11.93 -2.67
N LEU A 60 2.33 11.91 -2.69
CA LEU A 60 1.54 11.81 -3.91
C LEU A 60 1.40 13.16 -4.65
N ASN A 61 1.61 14.28 -3.98
CA ASN A 61 1.42 15.62 -4.56
C ASN A 61 2.35 15.92 -5.76
N VAL A 62 3.44 15.19 -5.89
CA VAL A 62 4.39 15.33 -7.01
C VAL A 62 4.13 14.33 -8.14
N LEU A 63 3.15 13.45 -7.98
CA LEU A 63 2.80 12.41 -8.96
C LEU A 63 1.58 12.85 -9.80
N ASP A 64 1.55 12.39 -11.04
CA ASP A 64 0.43 12.59 -11.94
C ASP A 64 -0.41 11.31 -12.05
N PHE A 65 -1.60 11.31 -11.45
CA PHE A 65 -2.53 10.18 -11.45
C PHE A 65 -4.00 10.62 -11.43
N ASP A 66 -4.88 9.75 -11.91
CA ASP A 66 -6.32 9.95 -11.98
C ASP A 66 -7.07 9.26 -10.84
N VAL A 67 -6.60 8.07 -10.43
CA VAL A 67 -7.30 7.17 -9.51
C VAL A 67 -6.35 6.69 -8.40
N VAL A 68 -6.85 6.64 -7.17
CA VAL A 68 -6.17 6.03 -6.02
C VAL A 68 -6.71 4.62 -5.83
N ALA A 69 -5.87 3.59 -5.92
CA ALA A 69 -6.29 2.19 -5.81
C ALA A 69 -5.64 1.50 -4.61
N GLY A 70 -6.46 0.99 -3.70
CA GLY A 70 -5.98 0.25 -2.52
C GLY A 70 -5.93 -1.26 -2.75
N THR A 71 -4.85 -1.90 -2.30
CA THR A 71 -4.75 -3.36 -2.32
C THR A 71 -5.63 -4.00 -1.25
N ALA A 72 -6.42 -5.00 -1.63
CA ALA A 72 -7.18 -5.76 -0.65
C ALA A 72 -6.25 -6.64 0.21
N THR A 73 -6.39 -6.60 1.52
CA THR A 73 -7.45 -5.93 2.29
C THR A 73 -6.93 -4.66 2.98
N ALA A 74 -5.67 -4.64 3.40
CA ALA A 74 -5.14 -3.61 4.31
C ALA A 74 -4.85 -2.27 3.63
N GLY A 75 -4.65 -2.24 2.30
CA GLY A 75 -4.50 -1.00 1.53
C GLY A 75 -5.81 -0.24 1.30
N ILE A 76 -6.96 -0.93 1.36
CA ILE A 76 -8.27 -0.32 1.07
C ILE A 76 -8.59 0.88 1.96
N PRO A 77 -8.50 0.80 3.30
CA PRO A 77 -8.82 1.95 4.15
C PRO A 77 -7.95 3.17 3.85
N TRP A 78 -6.67 2.96 3.58
CA TRP A 78 -5.73 4.03 3.28
C TRP A 78 -6.05 4.71 1.97
N ALA A 79 -6.31 3.94 0.91
CA ALA A 79 -6.75 4.50 -0.37
C ALA A 79 -8.04 5.32 -0.22
N ALA A 80 -9.01 4.84 0.58
CA ALA A 80 -10.25 5.56 0.83
C ALA A 80 -10.01 6.90 1.55
N PHE A 81 -9.23 6.91 2.64
CA PHE A 81 -8.91 8.14 3.36
C PHE A 81 -8.13 9.14 2.50
N ILE A 82 -7.18 8.66 1.69
CA ILE A 82 -6.38 9.49 0.80
C ILE A 82 -7.27 10.10 -0.29
N ALA A 83 -8.03 9.27 -1.00
CA ALA A 83 -8.89 9.68 -2.10
C ALA A 83 -9.91 10.73 -1.67
N ASP A 84 -10.57 10.52 -0.52
CA ASP A 84 -11.49 11.48 0.08
C ASP A 84 -10.79 12.82 0.37
N ARG A 85 -9.63 12.78 0.99
CA ARG A 85 -8.88 13.97 1.39
C ARG A 85 -8.39 14.81 0.20
N ILE A 86 -8.01 14.17 -0.92
CA ILE A 86 -7.50 14.85 -2.13
C ILE A 86 -8.56 14.98 -3.23
N ASN A 87 -9.81 14.60 -2.95
CA ASN A 87 -10.95 14.64 -3.87
C ASN A 87 -10.68 13.96 -5.23
N LYS A 88 -10.16 12.70 -5.15
CA LYS A 88 -9.89 11.84 -6.32
C LYS A 88 -10.76 10.59 -6.30
N PRO A 89 -11.08 10.01 -7.48
CA PRO A 89 -11.72 8.69 -7.55
C PRO A 89 -10.91 7.61 -6.83
N MET A 90 -11.63 6.67 -6.19
CA MET A 90 -11.04 5.54 -5.45
C MET A 90 -11.46 4.22 -6.09
N ALA A 91 -10.50 3.32 -6.23
CA ALA A 91 -10.71 1.91 -6.57
C ALA A 91 -10.12 1.02 -5.47
N TYR A 92 -10.47 -0.27 -5.46
CA TYR A 92 -9.69 -1.26 -4.74
C TYR A 92 -9.45 -2.52 -5.57
N ILE A 93 -8.31 -3.15 -5.31
CA ILE A 93 -7.80 -4.28 -6.07
C ILE A 93 -7.97 -5.53 -5.23
N ARG A 94 -8.82 -6.44 -5.67
CA ARG A 94 -9.06 -7.72 -5.00
C ARG A 94 -7.84 -8.63 -5.11
N SER A 95 -7.63 -9.47 -4.11
CA SER A 95 -6.55 -10.47 -4.13
C SER A 95 -6.75 -11.55 -5.20
N LYS A 96 -8.00 -11.77 -5.63
CA LYS A 96 -8.39 -12.71 -6.69
C LYS A 96 -9.50 -12.11 -7.55
N PRO A 97 -9.57 -12.47 -8.84
CA PRO A 97 -10.71 -12.15 -9.70
C PRO A 97 -12.04 -12.68 -9.12
N LYS A 98 -13.17 -12.15 -9.60
CA LYS A 98 -14.48 -12.71 -9.30
C LYS A 98 -14.64 -14.07 -10.02
N ASP A 99 -15.24 -15.02 -9.35
CA ASP A 99 -15.56 -16.34 -9.93
C ASP A 99 -16.72 -16.28 -10.94
N TYR A 100 -17.40 -15.12 -11.05
CA TYR A 100 -18.57 -14.89 -11.90
C TYR A 100 -18.51 -13.49 -12.55
N GLY A 101 -19.31 -13.32 -13.62
CA GLY A 101 -19.34 -12.09 -14.41
C GLY A 101 -18.11 -11.94 -15.30
N ALA A 102 -17.63 -10.72 -15.48
CA ALA A 102 -16.47 -10.42 -16.33
C ALA A 102 -15.12 -10.83 -15.71
N GLY A 103 -15.11 -11.47 -14.53
CA GLY A 103 -13.88 -11.85 -13.83
C GLY A 103 -13.02 -10.65 -13.41
N LYS A 104 -13.62 -9.47 -13.29
CA LYS A 104 -12.90 -8.25 -12.90
C LYS A 104 -12.30 -8.38 -11.51
N GLN A 105 -11.10 -7.81 -11.38
CA GLN A 105 -10.36 -7.78 -10.11
C GLN A 105 -10.36 -6.39 -9.48
N ILE A 106 -10.65 -5.35 -10.28
CA ILE A 106 -10.75 -3.97 -9.83
C ILE A 106 -12.21 -3.62 -9.53
N GLU A 107 -12.45 -3.02 -8.38
CA GLU A 107 -13.75 -2.51 -7.95
C GLU A 107 -13.70 -1.00 -7.83
N GLY A 108 -14.72 -0.32 -8.35
CA GLY A 108 -14.82 1.13 -8.38
C GLY A 108 -14.97 1.67 -9.79
N PRO A 109 -14.31 2.77 -10.13
CA PRO A 109 -14.36 3.35 -11.47
C PRO A 109 -13.65 2.45 -12.49
N ASP A 110 -13.98 2.65 -13.77
CA ASP A 110 -13.21 2.07 -14.86
C ASP A 110 -11.79 2.66 -14.88
N VAL A 111 -10.79 1.79 -14.99
CA VAL A 111 -9.38 2.17 -14.97
C VAL A 111 -8.72 2.14 -16.35
N ASP A 112 -9.45 1.74 -17.39
CA ASP A 112 -8.90 1.69 -18.76
C ASP A 112 -8.40 3.08 -19.20
N GLY A 113 -7.14 3.15 -19.60
CA GLY A 113 -6.45 4.39 -19.98
C GLY A 113 -6.19 5.38 -18.84
N LYS A 114 -6.52 5.05 -17.58
CA LYS A 114 -6.30 5.92 -16.42
C LYS A 114 -4.94 5.68 -15.78
N LYS A 115 -4.33 6.76 -15.30
CA LYS A 115 -3.15 6.70 -14.45
C LYS A 115 -3.59 6.35 -13.03
N VAL A 116 -3.11 5.24 -12.50
CA VAL A 116 -3.50 4.69 -11.20
C VAL A 116 -2.29 4.63 -10.28
N VAL A 117 -2.39 5.27 -9.11
CA VAL A 117 -1.44 5.05 -8.03
C VAL A 117 -1.95 3.94 -7.13
N VAL A 118 -1.10 2.96 -6.85
CA VAL A 118 -1.44 1.82 -5.99
C VAL A 118 -0.98 2.08 -4.56
N ILE A 119 -1.91 1.93 -3.61
CA ILE A 119 -1.67 2.13 -2.18
C ILE A 119 -1.64 0.77 -1.47
N GLU A 120 -0.55 0.52 -0.76
CA GLU A 120 -0.35 -0.66 0.07
C GLU A 120 -0.10 -0.24 1.53
N ASP A 121 -0.35 -1.10 2.50
CA ASP A 121 0.00 -0.83 3.89
C ASP A 121 1.46 -1.21 4.19
N LEU A 122 1.94 -2.34 3.66
CA LEU A 122 3.25 -2.90 3.97
C LEU A 122 3.85 -3.63 2.78
N ILE A 123 5.08 -3.30 2.44
CA ILE A 123 5.89 -4.00 1.44
C ILE A 123 6.96 -4.83 2.15
N SER A 124 6.91 -6.15 1.98
CA SER A 124 7.98 -7.07 2.38
C SER A 124 8.80 -7.50 1.16
N THR A 125 8.36 -8.53 0.45
CA THR A 125 9.03 -9.02 -0.77
C THR A 125 8.45 -8.43 -2.07
N GLY A 126 7.41 -7.61 -2.00
CA GLY A 126 6.77 -6.94 -3.14
C GLY A 126 5.76 -7.77 -3.91
N GLY A 127 5.74 -9.10 -3.73
CA GLY A 127 4.96 -10.00 -4.59
C GLY A 127 3.44 -9.75 -4.58
N SER A 128 2.84 -9.34 -3.46
CA SER A 128 1.39 -9.06 -3.40
C SER A 128 1.03 -7.78 -4.15
N VAL A 129 1.79 -6.73 -3.95
CA VAL A 129 1.53 -5.44 -4.59
C VAL A 129 1.83 -5.47 -6.08
N ILE A 130 2.85 -6.23 -6.53
CA ILE A 130 3.14 -6.43 -7.96
C ILE A 130 1.97 -7.13 -8.65
N LYS A 131 1.40 -8.18 -8.05
CA LYS A 131 0.18 -8.82 -8.58
C LYS A 131 -1.00 -7.86 -8.67
N ALA A 132 -1.11 -6.93 -7.74
CA ALA A 132 -2.14 -5.90 -7.81
C ALA A 132 -1.88 -4.92 -8.96
N VAL A 133 -0.65 -4.50 -9.17
CA VAL A 133 -0.23 -3.68 -10.33
C VAL A 133 -0.55 -4.38 -11.65
N GLU A 134 -0.20 -5.67 -11.76
CA GLU A 134 -0.51 -6.49 -12.94
C GLU A 134 -2.01 -6.59 -13.20
N ALA A 135 -2.83 -6.71 -12.15
CA ALA A 135 -4.28 -6.73 -12.28
C ALA A 135 -4.84 -5.42 -12.84
N VAL A 136 -4.33 -4.27 -12.39
CA VAL A 136 -4.71 -2.96 -12.92
C VAL A 136 -4.28 -2.83 -14.39
N ARG A 137 -3.05 -3.19 -14.72
CA ARG A 137 -2.53 -3.15 -16.09
C ARG A 137 -3.30 -4.08 -17.03
N LYS A 138 -3.71 -5.25 -16.55
CA LYS A 138 -4.55 -6.19 -17.30
C LYS A 138 -5.92 -5.61 -17.66
N GLU A 139 -6.47 -4.72 -16.84
CA GLU A 139 -7.71 -4.00 -17.10
C GLU A 139 -7.49 -2.64 -17.82
N GLY A 140 -6.31 -2.43 -18.41
CA GLY A 140 -5.97 -1.25 -19.23
C GLY A 140 -5.46 -0.05 -18.44
N GLY A 141 -5.33 -0.14 -17.12
CA GLY A 141 -4.82 0.94 -16.29
C GLY A 141 -3.30 1.13 -16.43
N ILE A 142 -2.84 2.36 -16.27
CA ILE A 142 -1.43 2.76 -16.32
C ILE A 142 -0.95 2.92 -14.88
N VAL A 143 -0.07 2.04 -14.42
CA VAL A 143 0.52 2.13 -13.07
C VAL A 143 2.01 2.39 -13.21
N THR A 144 2.45 3.54 -12.69
CA THR A 144 3.86 3.95 -12.63
C THR A 144 4.39 3.95 -11.21
N ASP A 145 3.50 4.11 -10.23
CA ASP A 145 3.87 4.34 -8.85
C ASP A 145 3.06 3.46 -7.87
N VAL A 146 3.77 3.01 -6.86
CA VAL A 146 3.22 2.33 -5.68
C VAL A 146 3.68 3.10 -4.44
N ALA A 147 2.77 3.39 -3.53
CA ALA A 147 3.09 4.00 -2.26
C ALA A 147 2.65 3.11 -1.09
N ALA A 148 3.47 3.01 -0.05
CA ALA A 148 3.19 2.22 1.14
C ALA A 148 3.55 2.97 2.42
N ILE A 149 2.90 2.60 3.54
CA ILE A 149 3.21 3.16 4.85
C ILE A 149 4.60 2.72 5.29
N PHE A 150 4.91 1.45 5.07
CA PHE A 150 6.13 0.82 5.54
C PHE A 150 6.70 -0.16 4.52
N SER A 151 8.01 -0.15 4.36
CA SER A 151 8.76 -1.15 3.59
C SER A 151 9.91 -1.69 4.43
N TYR A 152 10.12 -3.01 4.36
CA TYR A 152 11.31 -3.65 4.95
C TYR A 152 12.57 -3.44 4.11
N GLU A 153 12.43 -2.84 2.91
CA GLU A 153 13.52 -2.56 1.96
C GLU A 153 14.38 -3.78 1.61
N PHE A 154 13.76 -4.97 1.56
CA PHE A 154 14.47 -6.17 1.17
C PHE A 154 14.95 -6.07 -0.29
N ALA A 155 16.18 -6.47 -0.55
CA ALA A 155 16.76 -6.52 -1.90
C ALA A 155 15.88 -7.31 -2.89
N LYS A 156 15.17 -8.35 -2.39
CA LYS A 156 14.21 -9.12 -3.17
C LYS A 156 13.04 -8.28 -3.67
N ALA A 157 12.56 -7.32 -2.87
CA ALA A 157 11.49 -6.42 -3.30
C ALA A 157 11.99 -5.46 -4.39
N ALA A 158 13.18 -4.88 -4.21
CA ALA A 158 13.79 -4.01 -5.21
C ALA A 158 13.95 -4.72 -6.56
N GLY A 159 14.48 -5.95 -6.57
CA GLY A 159 14.59 -6.77 -7.78
C GLY A 159 13.25 -7.05 -8.45
N ALA A 160 12.24 -7.43 -7.64
CA ALA A 160 10.90 -7.72 -8.15
C ALA A 160 10.22 -6.48 -8.77
N PHE A 161 10.42 -5.28 -8.21
CA PHE A 161 9.92 -4.04 -8.79
C PHE A 161 10.65 -3.67 -10.10
N GLU A 162 11.96 -3.93 -10.20
CA GLU A 162 12.69 -3.71 -11.46
C GLU A 162 12.18 -4.63 -12.57
N GLU A 163 11.90 -5.89 -12.28
CA GLU A 163 11.34 -6.86 -13.23
C GLU A 163 9.90 -6.53 -13.65
N ALA A 164 9.16 -5.80 -12.81
CA ALA A 164 7.76 -5.45 -13.04
C ALA A 164 7.56 -4.10 -13.79
N LYS A 165 8.65 -3.41 -14.17
CA LYS A 165 8.60 -2.20 -15.00
C LYS A 165 8.20 -2.55 -16.42
#